data_7b06959a6a3fcc5dc9d03eea26800910
#
_entry.id   7b06959a6a3fcc5dc9d03eea26800910
#
_cell.length_a   1.000
_cell.length_b   1.000
_cell.length_c   1.000
_cell.angle_alpha   90.00
_cell.angle_beta   90.00
_cell.angle_gamma   90.00
#
_symmetry.space_group_name_H-M   'P 1'
#
loop_
_entity.id
_entity.type
_entity.pdbx_description
1 polymer ?
#
loop_
_entity_poly.entity_id
_entity_poly.type
_entity_poly.pdbx_seq_one_letter_code
_entity_poly.pdbx_strand_id
1 'polypeptide(L)'
;MKKSFIISAAALSLFALQARGEKLGELLHNFTYQARIGYNLGGTAPIGMPATIRTLHSYTLQPNLLLGIDAHYPLDNKWGLMVGLPFEGKGMKIDAGVKNYHMTMMKGGEQLEGMFTGNVITKVDQSLATIPVQATYDVSEKLRLKLGPYFSYVTAHKFEGNAYDGYLRQGDPTGPKVELGHEDGERGEYDFSSDMRNWQFGIDVGADWYFSKRCGAYVGLTWGLSEVFKKDFHVIEQSMYPIYGTIGLSYQLK
;
A
#
# COMPACT_ATOMS: atom_id res chain seq x y z
N MET A 1 -26.83 1.32 -10.99
CA MET A 1 -26.58 1.05 -12.43
C MET A 1 -25.35 1.80 -12.97
N LYS A 2 -24.18 1.79 -12.30
CA LYS A 2 -22.92 2.40 -12.80
C LYS A 2 -21.67 1.52 -12.64
N LYS A 3 -21.82 0.23 -12.24
CA LYS A 3 -20.69 -0.69 -12.03
C LYS A 3 -20.29 -1.49 -13.28
N SER A 4 -21.06 -1.41 -14.37
CA SER A 4 -20.78 -2.18 -15.62
C SER A 4 -19.88 -1.46 -16.63
N PHE A 5 -19.57 -0.16 -16.45
CA PHE A 5 -18.93 0.63 -17.51
C PHE A 5 -17.39 0.48 -17.58
N ILE A 6 -16.72 0.17 -16.47
CA ILE A 6 -15.24 0.09 -16.43
C ILE A 6 -14.74 -1.29 -16.89
N ILE A 7 -15.47 -2.34 -16.57
CA ILE A 7 -15.15 -3.71 -17.06
C ILE A 7 -15.41 -3.80 -18.55
N SER A 8 -16.39 -3.07 -19.07
CA SER A 8 -16.69 -3.00 -20.51
C SER A 8 -15.60 -2.29 -21.32
N ALA A 9 -14.91 -1.29 -20.78
CA ALA A 9 -13.87 -0.58 -21.50
C ALA A 9 -12.59 -1.43 -21.70
N ALA A 10 -12.18 -2.20 -20.69
CA ALA A 10 -11.05 -3.12 -20.80
C ALA A 10 -11.40 -4.34 -21.69
N ALA A 11 -12.62 -4.84 -21.61
CA ALA A 11 -13.11 -5.88 -22.50
C ALA A 11 -13.28 -5.39 -23.94
N LEU A 12 -13.76 -4.15 -24.15
CA LEU A 12 -13.88 -3.54 -25.48
C LEU A 12 -12.52 -3.26 -26.12
N SER A 13 -11.49 -2.93 -25.36
CA SER A 13 -10.12 -2.78 -25.88
C SER A 13 -9.52 -4.13 -26.32
N LEU A 14 -9.80 -5.21 -25.60
CA LEU A 14 -9.44 -6.57 -26.00
C LEU A 14 -10.23 -7.04 -27.23
N PHE A 15 -11.52 -6.71 -27.35
CA PHE A 15 -12.33 -7.01 -28.53
C PHE A 15 -11.96 -6.15 -29.74
N ALA A 16 -11.57 -4.89 -29.56
CA ALA A 16 -11.09 -4.03 -30.66
C ALA A 16 -9.74 -4.52 -31.23
N LEU A 17 -8.91 -5.20 -30.46
CA LEU A 17 -7.71 -5.89 -30.96
C LEU A 17 -8.05 -7.13 -31.79
N GLN A 18 -9.12 -7.86 -31.42
CA GLN A 18 -9.64 -8.98 -32.24
C GLN A 18 -10.17 -8.53 -33.62
N ALA A 19 -10.72 -7.32 -33.72
CA ALA A 19 -11.22 -6.76 -34.97
C ALA A 19 -10.12 -6.42 -36.01
N ARG A 20 -8.84 -6.40 -35.60
CA ARG A 20 -7.69 -6.19 -36.50
C ARG A 20 -7.09 -7.46 -37.09
N GLY A 21 -7.68 -8.63 -36.88
CA GLY A 21 -7.25 -9.88 -37.52
C GLY A 21 -5.89 -10.42 -37.07
N GLU A 22 -5.24 -9.80 -36.06
CA GLU A 22 -4.02 -10.33 -35.49
C GLU A 22 -4.37 -11.50 -34.58
N LYS A 23 -3.84 -12.67 -34.89
CA LYS A 23 -4.01 -13.85 -34.04
C LYS A 23 -3.45 -13.56 -32.65
N LEU A 24 -4.23 -13.83 -31.60
CA LEU A 24 -3.83 -13.63 -30.19
C LEU A 24 -2.43 -14.22 -29.89
N GLY A 25 -2.05 -15.30 -30.59
CA GLY A 25 -0.73 -15.91 -30.48
C GLY A 25 0.42 -15.05 -31.02
N GLU A 26 0.22 -14.25 -32.06
CA GLU A 26 1.24 -13.32 -32.58
C GLU A 26 1.41 -12.12 -31.67
N LEU A 27 0.32 -11.65 -31.07
CA LEU A 27 0.36 -10.60 -30.06
C LEU A 27 1.16 -11.06 -28.83
N LEU A 28 0.84 -12.23 -28.28
CA LEU A 28 1.55 -12.79 -27.12
C LEU A 28 3.03 -13.10 -27.40
N HIS A 29 3.41 -13.30 -28.65
CA HIS A 29 4.79 -13.54 -29.04
C HIS A 29 5.68 -12.29 -28.91
N ASN A 30 5.10 -11.10 -29.05
CA ASN A 30 5.80 -9.81 -28.94
C ASN A 30 6.00 -9.35 -27.50
N PHE A 31 5.38 -10.02 -26.51
CA PHE A 31 5.61 -9.72 -25.11
C PHE A 31 6.88 -10.40 -24.59
N THR A 32 7.61 -9.66 -23.78
CA THR A 32 8.67 -10.20 -22.90
C THR A 32 8.08 -10.39 -21.50
N TYR A 33 8.32 -11.55 -20.91
CA TYR A 33 7.82 -11.85 -19.57
C TYR A 33 8.95 -11.88 -18.57
N GLN A 34 8.73 -11.33 -17.39
CA GLN A 34 9.68 -11.39 -16.28
C GLN A 34 9.00 -11.79 -14.98
N ALA A 35 9.65 -12.63 -14.20
CA ALA A 35 9.29 -12.90 -12.81
C ALA A 35 10.01 -11.90 -11.91
N ARG A 36 9.34 -11.46 -10.83
CA ARG A 36 9.89 -10.56 -9.82
C ARG A 36 9.75 -11.12 -8.43
N ILE A 37 10.78 -10.94 -7.63
CA ILE A 37 10.76 -11.12 -6.19
C ILE A 37 11.29 -9.85 -5.54
N GLY A 38 10.62 -9.36 -4.50
CA GLY A 38 11.02 -8.12 -3.86
C GLY A 38 10.55 -8.01 -2.42
N TYR A 39 10.91 -6.88 -1.83
CA TYR A 39 10.56 -6.52 -0.47
C TYR A 39 10.10 -5.07 -0.42
N ASN A 40 8.95 -4.84 0.21
CA ASN A 40 8.38 -3.50 0.39
C ASN A 40 8.81 -2.91 1.73
N LEU A 41 9.30 -1.68 1.69
CA LEU A 41 9.70 -0.86 2.84
C LEU A 41 8.85 0.40 2.86
N GLY A 42 8.20 0.70 3.95
CA GLY A 42 7.36 1.89 4.02
C GLY A 42 6.21 1.73 5.01
N GLY A 43 5.17 2.50 4.81
CA GLY A 43 4.04 2.45 5.73
C GLY A 43 2.82 3.15 5.19
N THR A 44 1.79 3.09 6.00
CA THR A 44 0.56 3.85 5.84
C THR A 44 0.65 5.06 6.76
N ALA A 45 0.70 6.24 6.18
CA ALA A 45 0.97 7.47 6.91
C ALA A 45 0.06 8.62 6.43
N PRO A 46 -0.23 9.60 7.28
CA PRO A 46 -0.86 10.84 6.85
C PRO A 46 0.09 11.63 5.95
N ILE A 47 -0.45 12.32 4.96
CA ILE A 47 0.30 13.30 4.17
C ILE A 47 0.45 14.57 5.00
N GLY A 48 1.68 14.84 5.43
CA GLY A 48 1.97 15.84 6.46
C GLY A 48 1.82 15.26 7.86
N MET A 49 2.91 15.28 8.64
CA MET A 49 2.88 14.74 10.00
C MET A 49 2.03 15.66 10.89
N PRO A 50 0.94 15.15 11.49
CA PRO A 50 0.10 15.97 12.36
C PRO A 50 0.86 16.40 13.61
N ALA A 51 0.59 17.59 14.10
CA ALA A 51 1.22 18.13 15.29
C ALA A 51 0.94 17.30 16.57
N THR A 52 -0.04 16.44 16.53
CA THR A 52 -0.41 15.52 17.62
C THR A 52 0.55 14.35 17.75
N ILE A 53 1.26 13.95 16.68
CA ILE A 53 2.35 12.96 16.73
C ILE A 53 3.63 13.71 17.08
N ARG A 54 4.21 13.41 18.24
CA ARG A 54 5.35 14.15 18.80
C ARG A 54 6.69 13.47 18.56
N THR A 55 6.71 12.15 18.67
CA THR A 55 7.92 11.34 18.55
C THR A 55 7.60 10.02 17.86
N LEU A 56 8.52 9.52 17.08
CA LEU A 56 8.53 8.15 16.59
C LEU A 56 9.61 7.41 17.38
N HIS A 57 9.21 6.50 18.27
CA HIS A 57 10.14 5.73 19.09
C HIS A 57 10.78 4.59 18.32
N SER A 58 9.98 3.87 17.56
CA SER A 58 10.50 2.77 16.74
C SER A 58 9.65 2.53 15.49
N TYR A 59 10.33 1.98 14.48
CA TYR A 59 9.72 1.39 13.29
C TYR A 59 10.25 -0.03 13.14
N THR A 60 9.35 -1.02 13.15
CA THR A 60 9.70 -2.42 13.01
C THR A 60 9.31 -2.93 11.63
N LEU A 61 10.30 -3.46 10.90
CA LEU A 61 10.10 -4.09 9.60
C LEU A 61 9.11 -5.27 9.71
N GLN A 62 8.20 -5.35 8.76
CA GLN A 62 7.24 -6.45 8.63
C GLN A 62 7.62 -7.35 7.45
N PRO A 63 7.12 -8.60 7.36
CA PRO A 63 7.44 -9.51 6.26
C PRO A 63 6.71 -9.11 4.95
N ASN A 64 7.09 -8.00 4.37
CA ASN A 64 6.49 -7.38 3.20
C ASN A 64 7.06 -7.93 1.89
N LEU A 65 6.91 -9.22 1.66
CA LEU A 65 7.38 -9.86 0.43
C LEU A 65 6.50 -9.48 -0.76
N LEU A 66 7.13 -9.42 -1.94
CA LEU A 66 6.49 -9.25 -3.23
C LEU A 66 6.92 -10.39 -4.15
N LEU A 67 5.95 -11.04 -4.78
CA LEU A 67 6.13 -12.01 -5.85
C LEU A 67 5.23 -11.62 -7.01
N GLY A 68 5.76 -11.56 -8.22
CA GLY A 68 4.95 -11.15 -9.37
C GLY A 68 5.50 -11.58 -10.71
N ILE A 69 4.66 -11.43 -11.71
CA ILE A 69 5.00 -11.61 -13.12
C ILE A 69 4.58 -10.34 -13.85
N ASP A 70 5.45 -9.85 -14.73
CA ASP A 70 5.16 -8.74 -15.63
C ASP A 70 5.24 -9.19 -17.08
N ALA A 71 4.41 -8.55 -17.90
CA ALA A 71 4.44 -8.63 -19.33
C ALA A 71 4.81 -7.25 -19.88
N HIS A 72 5.88 -7.16 -20.64
CA HIS A 72 6.35 -5.94 -21.27
C HIS A 72 6.16 -6.02 -22.78
N TYR A 73 5.54 -5.00 -23.35
CA TYR A 73 5.33 -4.82 -24.79
C TYR A 73 6.14 -3.60 -25.28
N PRO A 74 7.14 -3.78 -26.15
CA PRO A 74 7.87 -2.66 -26.75
C PRO A 74 6.99 -1.96 -27.78
N LEU A 75 6.87 -0.63 -27.70
CA LEU A 75 6.17 0.20 -28.67
C LEU A 75 7.13 0.68 -29.76
N ASP A 76 8.34 1.02 -29.36
CA ASP A 76 9.44 1.42 -30.23
C ASP A 76 10.79 1.04 -29.60
N ASN A 77 11.90 1.61 -30.10
CA ASN A 77 13.25 1.32 -29.60
C ASN A 77 13.53 1.79 -28.17
N LYS A 78 12.70 2.64 -27.60
CA LYS A 78 12.88 3.23 -26.26
C LYS A 78 11.64 3.13 -25.38
N TRP A 79 10.45 3.21 -25.96
CA TRP A 79 9.20 3.21 -25.23
C TRP A 79 8.52 1.86 -25.25
N GLY A 80 7.85 1.53 -24.18
CA GLY A 80 7.04 0.33 -24.05
C GLY A 80 5.93 0.49 -23.03
N LEU A 81 5.14 -0.55 -22.92
CA LEU A 81 4.11 -0.72 -21.89
C LEU A 81 4.42 -1.96 -21.07
N MET A 82 4.25 -1.86 -19.76
CA MET A 82 4.38 -2.97 -18.84
C MET A 82 3.10 -3.12 -18.03
N VAL A 83 2.59 -4.35 -17.97
CA VAL A 83 1.47 -4.73 -17.11
C VAL A 83 1.94 -5.87 -16.22
N GLY A 84 1.67 -5.80 -14.94
CA GLY A 84 2.08 -6.80 -13.97
C GLY A 84 0.93 -7.37 -13.18
N LEU A 85 1.24 -8.46 -12.46
CA LEU A 85 0.38 -9.04 -11.44
C LEU A 85 1.24 -9.47 -10.23
N PRO A 86 1.72 -8.52 -9.42
CA PRO A 86 2.35 -8.84 -8.15
C PRO A 86 1.32 -9.17 -7.05
N PHE A 87 1.65 -10.17 -6.26
CA PHE A 87 1.09 -10.42 -4.94
C PHE A 87 2.08 -9.92 -3.90
N GLU A 88 1.62 -9.04 -3.02
CA GLU A 88 2.53 -8.32 -2.14
C GLU A 88 1.96 -8.11 -0.74
N GLY A 89 2.86 -8.10 0.25
CA GLY A 89 2.60 -7.63 1.60
C GLY A 89 2.96 -6.16 1.72
N LYS A 90 2.11 -5.39 2.40
CA LYS A 90 2.37 -4.00 2.79
C LYS A 90 1.98 -3.83 4.25
N GLY A 91 2.95 -3.89 5.13
CA GLY A 91 2.75 -3.78 6.57
C GLY A 91 3.75 -2.83 7.20
N MET A 92 3.37 -2.31 8.36
CA MET A 92 4.23 -1.53 9.26
C MET A 92 3.87 -1.82 10.71
N LYS A 93 4.84 -1.69 11.59
CA LYS A 93 4.61 -1.59 13.03
C LYS A 93 5.41 -0.41 13.54
N ILE A 94 4.74 0.52 14.19
CA ILE A 94 5.35 1.72 14.76
C ILE A 94 5.01 1.81 16.24
N ASP A 95 5.90 2.46 16.98
CA ASP A 95 5.67 2.93 18.34
C ASP A 95 5.92 4.44 18.35
N ALA A 96 4.95 5.22 18.78
CA ALA A 96 4.98 6.67 18.70
C ALA A 96 4.39 7.33 19.94
N GLY A 97 5.00 8.46 20.34
CA GLY A 97 4.45 9.35 21.35
C GLY A 97 3.47 10.34 20.74
N VAL A 98 2.27 10.42 21.30
CA VAL A 98 1.21 11.32 20.86
C VAL A 98 0.75 12.25 21.97
N LYS A 99 0.24 13.41 21.58
CA LYS A 99 -0.31 14.38 22.53
C LYS A 99 -1.61 14.97 21.96
N ASN A 100 -2.66 14.87 22.78
CA ASN A 100 -3.99 15.38 22.43
C ASN A 100 -4.48 14.81 21.09
N TYR A 101 -4.34 13.49 20.95
CA TYR A 101 -4.69 12.74 19.74
C TYR A 101 -6.08 12.15 19.93
N HIS A 102 -7.03 12.51 19.05
CA HIS A 102 -8.38 11.96 19.10
C HIS A 102 -8.36 10.49 18.70
N MET A 103 -8.89 9.63 19.54
CA MET A 103 -8.99 8.21 19.24
C MET A 103 -10.10 7.53 20.05
N THR A 104 -10.53 6.38 19.55
CA THR A 104 -11.42 5.45 20.22
C THR A 104 -10.65 4.18 20.55
N MET A 105 -10.84 3.64 21.76
CA MET A 105 -10.19 2.42 22.21
C MET A 105 -11.10 1.64 23.17
N MET A 106 -10.79 0.37 23.36
CA MET A 106 -11.44 -0.49 24.36
C MET A 106 -10.52 -0.64 25.57
N LYS A 107 -11.07 -0.51 26.78
CA LYS A 107 -10.36 -0.83 28.04
C LYS A 107 -11.31 -1.51 29.00
N GLY A 108 -10.91 -2.71 29.48
CA GLY A 108 -11.75 -3.47 30.41
C GLY A 108 -13.14 -3.83 29.89
N GLY A 109 -13.33 -3.91 28.58
CA GLY A 109 -14.62 -4.16 27.92
C GLY A 109 -15.48 -2.93 27.69
N GLU A 110 -15.03 -1.73 28.09
CA GLU A 110 -15.70 -0.47 27.85
C GLU A 110 -15.05 0.30 26.67
N GLN A 111 -15.87 0.88 25.82
CA GLN A 111 -15.42 1.77 24.75
C GLN A 111 -15.17 3.17 25.31
N LEU A 112 -13.96 3.67 25.09
CA LEU A 112 -13.52 5.00 25.47
C LEU A 112 -13.24 5.81 24.22
N GLU A 113 -13.75 7.04 24.15
CA GLU A 113 -13.50 7.99 23.08
C GLU A 113 -13.07 9.33 23.65
N GLY A 114 -12.05 9.94 23.06
CA GLY A 114 -11.59 11.26 23.48
C GLY A 114 -10.15 11.55 23.08
N MET A 115 -9.54 12.48 23.84
CA MET A 115 -8.20 12.99 23.58
C MET A 115 -7.16 12.22 24.39
N PHE A 116 -6.31 11.46 23.71
CA PHE A 116 -5.25 10.68 24.30
C PHE A 116 -3.91 11.42 24.28
N THR A 117 -3.16 11.30 25.37
CA THR A 117 -1.77 11.73 25.49
C THR A 117 -0.97 10.59 26.14
N GLY A 118 0.04 10.08 25.45
CA GLY A 118 0.84 8.93 25.86
C GLY A 118 1.51 8.28 24.66
N ASN A 119 1.70 6.97 24.70
CA ASN A 119 2.33 6.20 23.65
C ASN A 119 1.32 5.30 22.94
N VAL A 120 1.51 5.11 21.62
CA VAL A 120 0.67 4.24 20.79
C VAL A 120 1.55 3.28 19.99
N ILE A 121 1.22 2.00 20.04
CA ILE A 121 1.75 1.01 19.09
C ILE A 121 0.68 0.79 18.05
N THR A 122 1.01 1.00 16.77
CA THR A 122 0.13 0.74 15.65
C THR A 122 0.76 -0.32 14.75
N LYS A 123 -0.03 -1.33 14.42
CA LYS A 123 0.34 -2.37 13.47
C LYS A 123 -0.66 -2.38 12.32
N VAL A 124 -0.13 -2.28 11.11
CA VAL A 124 -0.89 -2.39 9.87
C VAL A 124 -0.31 -3.55 9.08
N ASP A 125 -1.16 -4.45 8.62
CA ASP A 125 -0.81 -5.55 7.73
C ASP A 125 -1.81 -5.58 6.58
N GLN A 126 -1.32 -5.66 5.35
CA GLN A 126 -2.15 -5.82 4.15
C GLN A 126 -1.51 -6.84 3.21
N SER A 127 -2.36 -7.68 2.63
CA SER A 127 -1.99 -8.55 1.50
C SER A 127 -2.78 -8.10 0.27
N LEU A 128 -2.08 -7.86 -0.82
CA LEU A 128 -2.66 -7.25 -2.02
C LEU A 128 -2.36 -8.08 -3.26
N ALA A 129 -3.33 -8.10 -4.17
CA ALA A 129 -3.11 -8.43 -5.58
C ALA A 129 -3.16 -7.11 -6.35
N THR A 130 -2.05 -6.73 -6.98
CA THR A 130 -1.88 -5.43 -7.64
C THR A 130 -1.78 -5.60 -9.15
N ILE A 131 -2.34 -4.67 -9.90
CA ILE A 131 -2.22 -4.58 -11.35
C ILE A 131 -1.61 -3.20 -11.68
N PRO A 132 -0.27 -3.10 -11.79
CA PRO A 132 0.38 -1.91 -12.33
C PRO A 132 0.24 -1.89 -13.86
N VAL A 133 0.00 -0.70 -14.41
CA VAL A 133 0.02 -0.42 -15.84
C VAL A 133 0.98 0.74 -16.06
N GLN A 134 2.16 0.45 -16.57
CA GLN A 134 3.27 1.40 -16.57
C GLN A 134 3.76 1.66 -18.00
N ALA A 135 3.97 2.93 -18.33
CA ALA A 135 4.82 3.30 -19.44
C ALA A 135 6.28 3.01 -19.04
N THR A 136 7.04 2.47 -19.98
CA THR A 136 8.46 2.19 -19.77
C THR A 136 9.30 3.00 -20.75
N TYR A 137 10.48 3.40 -20.29
CA TYR A 137 11.47 4.10 -21.10
C TYR A 137 12.84 3.48 -20.92
N ASP A 138 13.40 2.91 -21.99
CA ASP A 138 14.73 2.33 -22.01
C ASP A 138 15.79 3.44 -22.20
N VAL A 139 16.40 3.85 -21.08
CA VAL A 139 17.51 4.83 -21.07
C VAL A 139 18.73 4.22 -21.76
N SER A 140 18.96 2.94 -21.54
CA SER A 140 20.01 2.13 -22.17
C SER A 140 19.57 0.66 -22.20
N GLU A 141 20.36 -0.20 -22.84
CA GLU A 141 20.12 -1.66 -22.84
C GLU A 141 20.07 -2.28 -21.43
N LYS A 142 20.60 -1.57 -20.42
CA LYS A 142 20.67 -2.05 -19.03
C LYS A 142 19.75 -1.33 -18.07
N LEU A 143 19.20 -0.17 -18.44
CA LEU A 143 18.42 0.65 -17.53
C LEU A 143 17.07 1.02 -18.17
N ARG A 144 16.00 0.61 -17.52
CA ARG A 144 14.62 0.91 -17.86
C ARG A 144 13.95 1.70 -16.73
N LEU A 145 13.34 2.81 -17.04
CA LEU A 145 12.48 3.56 -16.15
C LEU A 145 11.02 3.15 -16.34
N LYS A 146 10.24 3.25 -15.28
CA LYS A 146 8.81 2.87 -15.27
C LYS A 146 8.01 3.91 -14.53
N LEU A 147 6.85 4.25 -15.08
CA LEU A 147 5.89 5.16 -14.43
C LEU A 147 4.48 4.79 -14.89
N GLY A 148 3.56 4.72 -13.96
CA GLY A 148 2.15 4.52 -14.29
C GLY A 148 1.24 4.34 -13.11
N PRO A 149 -0.07 4.27 -13.34
CA PRO A 149 -1.03 3.95 -12.31
C PRO A 149 -0.95 2.47 -11.91
N TYR A 150 -1.37 2.21 -10.68
CA TYR A 150 -1.66 0.86 -10.22
C TYR A 150 -3.05 0.79 -9.61
N PHE A 151 -3.59 -0.41 -9.61
CA PHE A 151 -4.84 -0.76 -8.97
C PHE A 151 -4.65 -2.04 -8.17
N SER A 152 -5.03 -2.02 -6.89
CA SER A 152 -4.85 -3.16 -5.99
C SER A 152 -6.16 -3.60 -5.37
N TYR A 153 -6.35 -4.90 -5.29
CA TYR A 153 -7.36 -5.52 -4.45
C TYR A 153 -6.70 -6.03 -3.17
N VAL A 154 -7.21 -5.56 -2.02
CA VAL A 154 -6.72 -5.96 -0.70
C VAL A 154 -7.43 -7.27 -0.32
N THR A 155 -6.71 -8.37 -0.33
CA THR A 155 -7.22 -9.72 -0.03
C THR A 155 -7.33 -9.98 1.47
N ALA A 156 -6.44 -9.35 2.25
CA ALA A 156 -6.48 -9.37 3.71
C ALA A 156 -5.94 -8.04 4.24
N HIS A 157 -6.53 -7.55 5.31
CA HIS A 157 -6.09 -6.31 5.96
C HIS A 157 -6.28 -6.40 7.47
N LYS A 158 -5.39 -5.71 8.19
CA LYS A 158 -5.44 -5.57 9.64
C LYS A 158 -4.90 -4.19 10.02
N PHE A 159 -5.60 -3.52 10.94
CA PHE A 159 -5.19 -2.26 11.54
C PHE A 159 -5.53 -2.31 13.02
N GLU A 160 -4.55 -2.62 13.82
CA GLU A 160 -4.71 -2.81 15.26
C GLU A 160 -3.62 -2.09 16.04
N GLY A 161 -3.83 -1.90 17.32
CA GLY A 161 -2.80 -1.38 18.20
C GLY A 161 -3.23 -1.18 19.63
N ASN A 162 -2.30 -0.59 20.39
CA ASN A 162 -2.47 -0.34 21.81
C ASN A 162 -2.04 1.08 22.16
N ALA A 163 -2.80 1.70 23.08
CA ALA A 163 -2.43 2.93 23.75
C ALA A 163 -1.95 2.60 25.18
N TYR A 164 -0.83 3.16 25.60
CA TYR A 164 -0.21 2.82 26.88
C TYR A 164 0.59 4.01 27.47
N ASP A 165 0.95 3.89 28.75
CA ASP A 165 1.73 4.89 29.50
C ASP A 165 1.23 6.31 29.28
N GLY A 166 -0.06 6.53 29.51
CA GLY A 166 -0.69 7.80 29.24
C GLY A 166 -2.05 7.96 29.87
N TYR A 167 -2.81 8.88 29.31
CA TYR A 167 -4.20 9.11 29.74
C TYR A 167 -5.08 9.56 28.59
N LEU A 168 -6.35 9.16 28.65
CA LEU A 168 -7.40 9.63 27.77
C LEU A 168 -8.33 10.59 28.54
N ARG A 169 -8.67 11.71 27.92
CA ARG A 169 -9.75 12.59 28.37
C ARG A 169 -11.00 12.30 27.57
N GLN A 170 -12.05 11.81 28.25
CA GLN A 170 -13.29 11.42 27.59
C GLN A 170 -14.04 12.62 27.03
N GLY A 171 -14.48 12.52 25.79
CA GLY A 171 -15.24 13.54 25.08
C GLY A 171 -14.37 14.72 24.63
N ASP A 172 -13.97 15.58 25.56
CA ASP A 172 -13.22 16.79 25.29
C ASP A 172 -11.90 16.88 26.11
N PRO A 173 -11.00 17.86 25.82
CA PRO A 173 -9.71 18.01 26.53
C PRO A 173 -9.83 18.26 28.05
N THR A 174 -11.01 18.62 28.56
CA THR A 174 -11.28 18.89 29.97
C THR A 174 -12.08 17.78 30.65
N GLY A 175 -12.52 16.78 29.90
CA GLY A 175 -13.34 15.65 30.39
C GLY A 175 -12.66 14.75 31.40
N PRO A 176 -13.38 13.76 31.94
CA PRO A 176 -12.84 12.80 32.90
C PRO A 176 -11.58 12.13 32.40
N LYS A 177 -10.57 11.97 33.27
CA LYS A 177 -9.28 11.38 32.96
C LYS A 177 -9.30 9.87 33.23
N VAL A 178 -8.99 9.07 32.23
CA VAL A 178 -8.79 7.64 32.33
C VAL A 178 -7.29 7.35 32.12
N GLU A 179 -6.62 6.79 33.12
CA GLU A 179 -5.20 6.45 33.02
C GLU A 179 -5.00 5.09 32.36
N LEU A 180 -3.95 5.00 31.53
CA LEU A 180 -3.52 3.79 30.84
C LEU A 180 -2.09 3.45 31.30
N GLY A 181 -1.89 2.22 31.76
CA GLY A 181 -0.60 1.74 32.19
C GLY A 181 0.18 1.00 31.12
N HIS A 182 1.25 0.32 31.54
CA HIS A 182 2.16 -0.42 30.69
C HIS A 182 1.80 -1.90 30.55
N GLU A 183 1.21 -2.47 31.58
CA GLU A 183 0.92 -3.91 31.63
C GLU A 183 -0.30 -4.31 30.80
N ASP A 184 -0.36 -5.58 30.41
CA ASP A 184 -1.51 -6.13 29.71
C ASP A 184 -2.77 -5.99 30.60
N GLY A 185 -3.88 -5.50 30.03
CA GLY A 185 -5.12 -5.18 30.73
C GLY A 185 -5.19 -3.73 31.26
N GLU A 186 -4.07 -3.01 31.35
CA GLU A 186 -4.05 -1.58 31.68
C GLU A 186 -4.05 -0.70 30.43
N ARG A 187 -3.74 -1.29 29.26
CA ARG A 187 -3.70 -0.63 27.95
C ARG A 187 -5.10 -0.40 27.40
N GLY A 188 -5.20 0.57 26.51
CA GLY A 188 -6.35 0.72 25.64
C GLY A 188 -6.07 0.01 24.32
N GLU A 189 -6.95 -0.88 23.87
CA GLU A 189 -6.81 -1.62 22.62
C GLU A 189 -7.72 -1.02 21.54
N TYR A 190 -7.26 -1.04 20.30
CA TYR A 190 -8.08 -0.64 19.16
C TYR A 190 -7.86 -1.54 17.96
N ASP A 191 -8.95 -1.78 17.21
CA ASP A 191 -8.96 -2.56 15.96
C ASP A 191 -9.92 -1.86 14.98
N PHE A 192 -9.35 -1.31 13.91
CA PHE A 192 -10.06 -0.63 12.82
C PHE A 192 -9.98 -1.42 11.52
N SER A 193 -9.69 -2.73 11.60
CA SER A 193 -9.56 -3.59 10.43
C SER A 193 -10.82 -3.61 9.58
N SER A 194 -12.01 -3.63 10.20
CA SER A 194 -13.30 -3.64 9.49
C SER A 194 -13.57 -2.38 8.67
N ASP A 195 -12.91 -1.27 9.01
CA ASP A 195 -13.09 0.03 8.38
C ASP A 195 -12.10 0.29 7.24
N MET A 196 -11.18 -0.62 7.00
CA MET A 196 -10.26 -0.55 5.87
C MET A 196 -10.96 -0.84 4.54
N ARG A 197 -10.42 -0.26 3.44
CA ARG A 197 -10.91 -0.46 2.07
C ARG A 197 -10.33 -1.74 1.48
N ASN A 198 -11.14 -2.39 0.64
CA ASN A 198 -10.71 -3.55 -0.14
C ASN A 198 -10.05 -3.17 -1.48
N TRP A 199 -10.05 -1.88 -1.85
CA TRP A 199 -9.51 -1.41 -3.11
C TRP A 199 -8.62 -0.21 -2.89
N GLN A 200 -7.46 -0.23 -3.53
CA GLN A 200 -6.50 0.88 -3.51
C GLN A 200 -6.06 1.20 -4.93
N PHE A 201 -5.76 2.46 -5.18
CA PHE A 201 -5.16 2.92 -6.42
C PHE A 201 -4.13 4.01 -6.13
N GLY A 202 -3.20 4.17 -7.05
CA GLY A 202 -2.15 5.17 -6.90
C GLY A 202 -1.23 5.18 -8.10
N ILE A 203 -0.01 5.65 -7.88
CA ILE A 203 1.04 5.79 -8.89
C ILE A 203 2.26 4.99 -8.45
N ASP A 204 2.83 4.25 -9.41
CA ASP A 204 4.11 3.57 -9.30
C ASP A 204 5.16 4.28 -10.14
N VAL A 205 6.33 4.51 -9.55
CA VAL A 205 7.54 4.95 -10.24
C VAL A 205 8.64 3.94 -9.95
N GLY A 206 9.44 3.58 -10.95
CA GLY A 206 10.49 2.60 -10.71
C GLY A 206 11.56 2.59 -11.78
N ALA A 207 12.60 1.82 -11.50
CA ALA A 207 13.70 1.55 -12.41
C ALA A 207 14.12 0.08 -12.32
N ASP A 208 14.37 -0.54 -13.46
CA ASP A 208 14.96 -1.86 -13.60
C ASP A 208 16.38 -1.71 -14.13
N TRP A 209 17.34 -2.36 -13.47
CA TRP A 209 18.73 -2.43 -13.91
C TRP A 209 19.10 -3.87 -14.23
N TYR A 210 19.34 -4.14 -15.51
CA TYR A 210 19.72 -5.46 -16.02
C TYR A 210 21.23 -5.63 -16.00
N PHE A 211 21.74 -6.40 -15.06
CA PHE A 211 23.17 -6.72 -14.96
C PHE A 211 23.56 -7.95 -15.79
N SER A 212 22.56 -8.69 -16.28
CA SER A 212 22.71 -9.83 -17.19
C SER A 212 21.57 -9.83 -18.20
N LYS A 213 21.69 -10.64 -19.26
CA LYS A 213 20.63 -10.80 -20.27
C LYS A 213 19.29 -11.28 -19.68
N ARG A 214 19.32 -11.96 -18.54
CA ARG A 214 18.11 -12.50 -17.90
C ARG A 214 17.86 -11.97 -16.49
N CYS A 215 18.90 -11.46 -15.83
CA CYS A 215 18.78 -11.05 -14.43
C CYS A 215 18.89 -9.55 -14.30
N GLY A 216 18.01 -8.98 -13.49
CA GLY A 216 18.00 -7.58 -13.13
C GLY A 216 17.72 -7.37 -11.65
N ALA A 217 18.04 -6.18 -11.18
CA ALA A 217 17.59 -5.63 -9.92
C ALA A 217 16.61 -4.50 -10.21
N TYR A 218 15.65 -4.28 -9.34
CA TYR A 218 14.73 -3.16 -9.48
C TYR A 218 14.52 -2.42 -8.17
N VAL A 219 14.20 -1.15 -8.33
CA VAL A 219 13.74 -0.28 -7.26
C VAL A 219 12.43 0.37 -7.70
N GLY A 220 11.55 0.63 -6.75
CA GLY A 220 10.26 1.26 -7.01
C GLY A 220 9.79 2.10 -5.84
N LEU A 221 8.88 3.01 -6.12
CA LEU A 221 8.12 3.78 -5.16
C LEU A 221 6.65 3.71 -5.55
N THR A 222 5.84 3.19 -4.65
CA THR A 222 4.38 3.14 -4.75
C THR A 222 3.80 4.24 -3.87
N TRP A 223 3.02 5.13 -4.46
CA TRP A 223 2.29 6.18 -3.75
C TRP A 223 0.79 5.97 -3.93
N GLY A 224 0.10 5.58 -2.85
CA GLY A 224 -1.35 5.47 -2.84
C GLY A 224 -2.03 6.83 -2.88
N LEU A 225 -2.99 6.99 -3.78
CA LEU A 225 -3.84 8.17 -3.90
C LEU A 225 -5.22 7.95 -3.26
N SER A 226 -5.54 6.70 -2.95
CA SER A 226 -6.72 6.34 -2.14
C SER A 226 -6.34 6.22 -0.68
N GLU A 227 -7.18 6.75 0.20
CA GLU A 227 -7.08 6.51 1.63
C GLU A 227 -7.28 5.02 1.95
N VAL A 228 -6.63 4.53 3.01
CA VAL A 228 -6.76 3.13 3.44
C VAL A 228 -8.07 2.83 4.13
N PHE A 229 -8.72 3.83 4.72
CA PHE A 229 -10.01 3.68 5.38
C PHE A 229 -11.18 4.03 4.47
N LYS A 230 -12.36 3.53 4.80
CA LYS A 230 -13.63 3.89 4.15
C LYS A 230 -13.96 5.36 4.43
N LYS A 231 -14.79 5.96 3.57
CA LYS A 231 -15.14 7.39 3.67
C LYS A 231 -15.95 7.77 4.90
N ASP A 232 -16.66 6.82 5.47
CA ASP A 232 -17.51 6.94 6.67
C ASP A 232 -16.74 6.71 7.98
N PHE A 233 -15.46 6.38 7.91
CA PHE A 233 -14.60 6.24 9.07
C PHE A 233 -14.00 7.60 9.47
N HIS A 234 -14.32 8.06 10.68
CA HIS A 234 -13.93 9.38 11.20
C HIS A 234 -13.21 9.30 12.57
N VAL A 235 -12.89 8.09 13.04
CA VAL A 235 -12.23 7.89 14.35
C VAL A 235 -10.80 8.43 14.35
N ILE A 236 -10.12 8.31 13.22
CA ILE A 236 -8.80 8.93 13.00
C ILE A 236 -9.01 10.18 12.14
N GLU A 237 -8.63 11.35 12.66
CA GLU A 237 -8.85 12.64 11.99
C GLU A 237 -8.07 12.80 10.68
N GLN A 238 -6.97 12.06 10.52
CA GLN A 238 -6.09 12.20 9.37
C GLN A 238 -6.33 11.12 8.32
N SER A 239 -6.42 11.57 7.07
CA SER A 239 -6.40 10.67 5.91
C SER A 239 -5.06 9.95 5.80
N MET A 240 -5.07 8.63 5.75
CA MET A 240 -3.86 7.79 5.72
C MET A 240 -3.68 7.15 4.34
N TYR A 241 -2.47 7.27 3.80
CA TYR A 241 -2.12 6.80 2.46
C TYR A 241 -0.96 5.80 2.50
N PRO A 242 -1.00 4.71 1.69
CA PRO A 242 0.11 3.79 1.60
C PRO A 242 1.25 4.38 0.77
N ILE A 243 2.45 4.44 1.35
CA ILE A 243 3.68 4.91 0.68
C ILE A 243 4.76 3.87 0.94
N TYR A 244 5.20 3.17 -0.11
CA TYR A 244 6.16 2.09 -0.01
C TYR A 244 7.25 2.19 -1.07
N GLY A 245 8.50 2.07 -0.65
CA GLY A 245 9.63 1.76 -1.52
C GLY A 245 9.73 0.25 -1.70
N THR A 246 10.08 -0.19 -2.90
CA THR A 246 10.30 -1.62 -3.21
C THR A 246 11.71 -1.81 -3.73
N ILE A 247 12.38 -2.86 -3.27
CA ILE A 247 13.64 -3.34 -3.83
C ILE A 247 13.50 -4.82 -4.17
N GLY A 248 14.13 -5.26 -5.23
CA GLY A 248 14.02 -6.67 -5.59
C GLY A 248 14.87 -7.09 -6.77
N LEU A 249 14.66 -8.34 -7.17
CA LEU A 249 15.28 -8.96 -8.31
C LEU A 249 14.25 -9.36 -9.35
N SER A 250 14.62 -9.29 -10.61
CA SER A 250 13.81 -9.74 -11.74
C SER A 250 14.57 -10.76 -12.58
N TYR A 251 13.81 -11.69 -13.15
CA TYR A 251 14.32 -12.71 -14.05
C TYR A 251 13.48 -12.74 -15.32
N GLN A 252 14.10 -12.51 -16.47
CA GLN A 252 13.43 -12.61 -17.77
C GLN A 252 13.21 -14.07 -18.14
N LEU A 253 11.93 -14.40 -18.36
CA LEU A 253 11.49 -15.75 -18.74
C LEU A 253 11.62 -15.95 -20.26
N LYS A 254 11.40 -14.87 -21.01
CA LYS A 254 11.46 -14.81 -22.48
C LYS A 254 11.81 -13.38 -22.90
#